data_927d8ac8938139c374a25e1141ed1b7c
#
_entry.id   927d8ac8938139c374a25e1141ed1b7c
#
_cell.length_a   1.000
_cell.length_b   1.000
_cell.length_c   1.000
_cell.angle_alpha   90.00
_cell.angle_beta   90.00
_cell.angle_gamma   90.00
#
_symmetry.space_group_name_H-M   'P 1'
#
loop_
_entity.id
_entity.type
_entity.pdbx_description
1 polymer ?
#
loop_
_entity_poly.entity_id
_entity_poly.type
_entity_poly.pdbx_seq_one_letter_code
_entity_poly.pdbx_strand_id
1 'polypeptide(L)'
;MIQKDDKRQIWSWAMYDFANSAFTTLVVTFIYGTFFTKSIADNEILGTQYWSWAISFTAIVVALFSPILGAIADNWGSRKRIMLVSTLVCVTATALLFFPQQGQVLWALTLFIIANIAFELGTVFCNAYLAELSSEERIGKVSGMAWGLGYVGGLMALVLALVFFVQTEQPILGFSTENGENIRATNLLVALWFLVFSLPIFIWIKDKHNTAKKSLSLVVKNSFANLKTTFKELSSYRKIFHFLLARLVYNDALITIFAFGGIYAATTIGFSFEEIIILGIVLNVMAGIGAFVFGYLEDSKGSKKVILWSIVFLMIACLIAFLAPELPGLFQFIFGGNAIPDWFNAKNLFWVAAILIGLFSGPNQSASRSYMARLTPAEKRNEFFGFYAFSGKMTAFVGPFLFGLATRYFDTQQAGLIVIFILFFVGYKLMKRL
;
A
#
# COMPACT_ATOMS: atom_id res chain seq x y z
N MET A 1 -27.42 -12.94 4.28
CA MET A 1 -26.52 -12.62 5.39
C MET A 1 -25.11 -13.01 5.02
N ILE A 2 -24.10 -12.33 5.51
CA ILE A 2 -22.70 -12.75 5.37
C ILE A 2 -22.53 -14.04 6.17
N GLN A 3 -22.01 -15.10 5.53
CA GLN A 3 -21.70 -16.37 6.16
C GLN A 3 -20.19 -16.48 6.31
N LYS A 4 -19.70 -16.69 7.54
CA LYS A 4 -18.27 -16.85 7.79
C LYS A 4 -17.73 -18.07 7.03
N ASP A 5 -16.53 -17.92 6.49
CA ASP A 5 -15.79 -18.93 5.74
C ASP A 5 -16.46 -19.42 4.45
N ASP A 6 -17.46 -18.68 3.94
CA ASP A 6 -18.02 -18.94 2.60
C ASP A 6 -16.96 -18.63 1.53
N LYS A 7 -16.54 -19.66 0.82
CA LYS A 7 -15.48 -19.57 -0.20
C LYS A 7 -15.81 -18.54 -1.29
N ARG A 8 -17.07 -18.45 -1.72
CA ARG A 8 -17.51 -17.54 -2.78
C ARG A 8 -17.41 -16.07 -2.32
N GLN A 9 -17.83 -15.78 -1.09
CA GLN A 9 -17.75 -14.43 -0.53
C GLN A 9 -16.29 -14.03 -0.26
N ILE A 10 -15.45 -14.95 0.24
CA ILE A 10 -14.02 -14.72 0.45
C ILE A 10 -13.31 -14.42 -0.88
N TRP A 11 -13.54 -15.22 -1.92
CA TRP A 11 -12.98 -14.99 -3.24
C TRP A 11 -13.46 -13.67 -3.85
N SER A 12 -14.73 -13.34 -3.70
CA SER A 12 -15.29 -12.07 -4.16
C SER A 12 -14.65 -10.86 -3.49
N TRP A 13 -14.36 -11.00 -2.21
CA TRP A 13 -13.68 -9.97 -1.44
C TRP A 13 -12.19 -9.87 -1.82
N ALA A 14 -11.51 -10.98 -1.97
CA ALA A 14 -10.10 -11.02 -2.38
C ALA A 14 -9.89 -10.48 -3.80
N MET A 15 -10.87 -10.69 -4.71
CA MET A 15 -10.85 -10.11 -6.05
C MET A 15 -10.91 -8.58 -6.04
N TYR A 16 -11.38 -7.94 -4.98
CA TYR A 16 -11.29 -6.50 -4.84
C TYR A 16 -9.85 -6.01 -4.66
N ASP A 17 -9.01 -6.74 -3.90
CA ASP A 17 -7.58 -6.45 -3.77
C ASP A 17 -6.85 -6.68 -5.11
N PHE A 18 -7.20 -7.75 -5.84
CA PHE A 18 -6.71 -7.99 -7.21
C PHE A 18 -7.06 -6.85 -8.16
N ALA A 19 -8.30 -6.36 -8.08
CA ALA A 19 -8.81 -5.29 -8.94
C ALA A 19 -8.14 -3.95 -8.68
N ASN A 20 -8.10 -3.55 -7.40
CA ASN A 20 -7.66 -2.22 -7.01
C ASN A 20 -6.13 -2.02 -7.07
N SER A 21 -5.35 -3.09 -7.02
CA SER A 21 -3.89 -3.03 -7.09
C SER A 21 -3.36 -2.52 -8.42
N ALA A 22 -4.14 -2.64 -9.51
CA ALA A 22 -3.78 -2.03 -10.79
C ALA A 22 -3.68 -0.50 -10.68
N PHE A 23 -4.56 0.16 -9.91
CA PHE A 23 -4.52 1.60 -9.72
C PHE A 23 -3.23 2.04 -9.00
N THR A 24 -2.88 1.41 -7.89
CA THR A 24 -1.65 1.77 -7.16
C THR A 24 -0.40 1.50 -7.98
N THR A 25 -0.39 0.38 -8.72
CA THR A 25 0.78 -0.02 -9.50
C THR A 25 0.98 0.88 -10.73
N LEU A 26 -0.04 1.05 -11.57
CA LEU A 26 0.10 1.76 -12.83
C LEU A 26 -0.04 3.27 -12.68
N VAL A 27 -1.07 3.73 -11.94
CA VAL A 27 -1.36 5.17 -11.84
C VAL A 27 -0.46 5.84 -10.83
N VAL A 28 -0.41 5.31 -9.61
CA VAL A 28 0.30 5.98 -8.50
C VAL A 28 1.81 5.81 -8.63
N THR A 29 2.29 4.61 -8.99
CA THR A 29 3.71 4.25 -8.82
C THR A 29 4.51 4.28 -10.12
N PHE A 30 4.12 3.51 -11.15
CA PHE A 30 5.05 3.22 -12.25
C PHE A 30 4.81 4.00 -13.54
N ILE A 31 3.57 4.14 -14.00
CA ILE A 31 3.31 4.65 -15.35
C ILE A 31 2.83 6.12 -15.34
N TYR A 32 1.61 6.36 -14.81
CA TYR A 32 1.01 7.68 -14.95
C TYR A 32 1.72 8.77 -14.13
N GLY A 33 2.17 8.45 -12.91
CA GLY A 33 2.96 9.39 -12.10
C GLY A 33 4.23 9.84 -12.82
N THR A 34 4.95 8.89 -13.46
CA THR A 34 6.15 9.19 -14.28
C THR A 34 5.79 9.99 -15.52
N PHE A 35 4.71 9.63 -16.21
CA PHE A 35 4.23 10.36 -17.38
C PHE A 35 3.81 11.80 -17.03
N PHE A 36 3.10 11.98 -15.91
CA PHE A 36 2.72 13.28 -15.41
C PHE A 36 3.95 14.18 -15.19
N THR A 37 4.98 13.67 -14.52
CA THR A 37 6.18 14.45 -14.21
C THR A 37 7.01 14.80 -15.45
N LYS A 38 7.07 13.91 -16.44
CA LYS A 38 7.93 14.07 -17.62
C LYS A 38 7.25 14.75 -18.80
N SER A 39 5.91 14.62 -18.92
CA SER A 39 5.21 14.98 -20.15
C SER A 39 4.02 15.92 -19.95
N ILE A 40 3.37 15.94 -18.77
CA ILE A 40 2.24 16.84 -18.50
C ILE A 40 2.72 18.13 -17.82
N ALA A 41 3.63 18.03 -16.85
CA ALA A 41 4.21 19.18 -16.16
C ALA A 41 5.24 19.91 -17.03
N ASP A 42 5.45 21.19 -16.74
CA ASP A 42 6.38 22.04 -17.50
C ASP A 42 7.83 21.57 -17.45
N ASN A 43 8.22 20.96 -16.32
CA ASN A 43 9.51 20.28 -16.15
C ASN A 43 9.42 19.19 -15.05
N GLU A 44 10.39 18.27 -15.04
CA GLU A 44 10.39 17.11 -14.12
C GLU A 44 10.44 17.49 -12.65
N ILE A 45 11.12 18.60 -12.29
CA ILE A 45 11.25 19.03 -10.88
C ILE A 45 9.91 19.53 -10.35
N LEU A 46 9.25 20.43 -11.08
CA LEU A 46 7.92 20.92 -10.72
C LEU A 46 6.88 19.82 -10.77
N GLY A 47 6.95 18.95 -11.78
CA GLY A 47 6.06 17.79 -11.89
C GLY A 47 6.17 16.86 -10.67
N THR A 48 7.38 16.55 -10.25
CA THR A 48 7.64 15.74 -9.04
C THR A 48 7.10 16.44 -7.79
N GLN A 49 7.29 17.75 -7.67
CA GLN A 49 6.77 18.54 -6.54
C GLN A 49 5.23 18.50 -6.49
N TYR A 50 4.57 18.77 -7.61
CA TYR A 50 3.11 18.76 -7.71
C TYR A 50 2.52 17.38 -7.42
N TRP A 51 3.13 16.31 -7.94
CA TRP A 51 2.72 14.94 -7.68
C TRP A 51 2.84 14.59 -6.20
N SER A 52 3.95 14.94 -5.58
CA SER A 52 4.18 14.74 -4.14
C SER A 52 3.17 15.51 -3.28
N TRP A 53 2.82 16.73 -3.67
CA TRP A 53 1.79 17.51 -2.99
C TRP A 53 0.40 16.89 -3.13
N ALA A 54 0.05 16.35 -4.32
CA ALA A 54 -1.21 15.68 -4.54
C ALA A 54 -1.34 14.40 -3.70
N ILE A 55 -0.28 13.60 -3.62
CA ILE A 55 -0.23 12.41 -2.73
C ILE A 55 -0.36 12.84 -1.25
N SER A 56 0.37 13.85 -0.84
CA SER A 56 0.32 14.35 0.55
C SER A 56 -1.05 14.91 0.91
N PHE A 57 -1.66 15.69 0.02
CA PHE A 57 -3.01 16.20 0.19
C PHE A 57 -4.04 15.07 0.32
N THR A 58 -3.96 14.07 -0.56
CA THR A 58 -4.79 12.87 -0.47
C THR A 58 -4.62 12.17 0.87
N ALA A 59 -3.39 11.98 1.33
CA ALA A 59 -3.11 11.31 2.60
C ALA A 59 -3.73 12.06 3.79
N ILE A 60 -3.66 13.39 3.82
CA ILE A 60 -4.29 14.24 4.84
C ILE A 60 -5.81 14.11 4.80
N VAL A 61 -6.41 14.23 3.61
CA VAL A 61 -7.87 14.10 3.46
C VAL A 61 -8.34 12.72 3.92
N VAL A 62 -7.69 11.66 3.47
CA VAL A 62 -8.03 10.28 3.86
C VAL A 62 -7.86 10.08 5.36
N ALA A 63 -6.76 10.55 5.95
CA ALA A 63 -6.53 10.45 7.38
C ALA A 63 -7.65 11.10 8.19
N LEU A 64 -8.07 12.30 7.82
CA LEU A 64 -9.11 13.05 8.54
C LEU A 64 -10.51 12.46 8.34
N PHE A 65 -10.84 12.05 7.11
CA PHE A 65 -12.21 11.67 6.76
C PHE A 65 -12.50 10.16 6.92
N SER A 66 -11.49 9.28 6.89
CA SER A 66 -11.75 7.85 6.98
C SER A 66 -12.39 7.39 8.31
N PRO A 67 -12.01 7.89 9.52
CA PRO A 67 -12.73 7.54 10.74
C PRO A 67 -14.18 8.07 10.76
N ILE A 68 -14.38 9.28 10.21
CA ILE A 68 -15.71 9.91 10.14
C ILE A 68 -16.64 9.10 9.25
N LEU A 69 -16.18 8.78 8.04
CA LEU A 69 -16.97 7.98 7.09
C LEU A 69 -17.16 6.55 7.59
N GLY A 70 -16.17 6.00 8.30
CA GLY A 70 -16.30 4.71 8.97
C GLY A 70 -17.42 4.70 10.01
N ALA A 71 -17.46 5.71 10.88
CA ALA A 71 -18.51 5.86 11.88
C ALA A 71 -19.91 6.09 11.25
N ILE A 72 -19.98 6.84 10.13
CA ILE A 72 -21.20 6.98 9.36
C ILE A 72 -21.66 5.64 8.79
N ALA A 73 -20.75 4.85 8.23
CA ALA A 73 -21.07 3.54 7.66
C ALA A 73 -21.58 2.55 8.73
N ASP A 74 -20.98 2.54 9.93
CA ASP A 74 -21.43 1.70 11.04
C ASP A 74 -22.85 2.08 11.52
N ASN A 75 -23.16 3.39 11.58
CA ASN A 75 -24.47 3.88 12.01
C ASN A 75 -25.57 3.76 10.94
N TRP A 76 -25.21 3.88 9.67
CA TRP A 76 -26.18 3.88 8.55
C TRP A 76 -26.37 2.50 7.93
N GLY A 77 -25.45 1.56 8.18
CA GLY A 77 -25.50 0.21 7.59
C GLY A 77 -25.36 0.20 6.07
N SER A 78 -24.67 1.20 5.51
CA SER A 78 -24.55 1.40 4.06
C SER A 78 -23.12 1.23 3.53
N ARG A 79 -22.29 0.48 4.25
CA ARG A 79 -20.87 0.24 3.89
C ARG A 79 -20.66 -0.12 2.43
N LYS A 80 -21.44 -1.08 1.91
CA LYS A 80 -21.37 -1.53 0.52
C LYS A 80 -21.68 -0.41 -0.48
N ARG A 81 -22.67 0.45 -0.17
CA ARG A 81 -23.02 1.58 -1.04
C ARG A 81 -21.90 2.61 -1.09
N ILE A 82 -21.32 2.96 0.08
CA ILE A 82 -20.19 3.90 0.15
C ILE A 82 -19.01 3.33 -0.63
N MET A 83 -18.67 2.04 -0.45
CA MET A 83 -17.61 1.37 -1.18
C MET A 83 -17.89 1.36 -2.70
N LEU A 84 -19.13 1.08 -3.13
CA LEU A 84 -19.51 1.13 -4.55
C LEU A 84 -19.34 2.52 -5.15
N VAL A 85 -19.83 3.55 -4.46
CA VAL A 85 -19.66 4.94 -4.90
C VAL A 85 -18.19 5.31 -4.99
N SER A 86 -17.38 4.97 -3.98
CA SER A 86 -15.94 5.18 -3.99
C SER A 86 -15.28 4.47 -5.17
N THR A 87 -15.64 3.20 -5.43
CA THR A 87 -15.10 2.44 -6.57
C THR A 87 -15.46 3.10 -7.89
N LEU A 88 -16.72 3.49 -8.10
CA LEU A 88 -17.19 4.13 -9.34
C LEU A 88 -16.52 5.51 -9.54
N VAL A 89 -16.38 6.31 -8.49
CA VAL A 89 -15.66 7.59 -8.55
C VAL A 89 -14.19 7.37 -8.92
N CYS A 90 -13.52 6.40 -8.30
CA CYS A 90 -12.14 6.07 -8.63
C CYS A 90 -12.01 5.63 -10.10
N VAL A 91 -12.84 4.68 -10.55
CA VAL A 91 -12.87 4.17 -11.92
C VAL A 91 -13.10 5.30 -12.94
N THR A 92 -14.11 6.15 -12.69
CA THR A 92 -14.43 7.25 -13.61
C THR A 92 -13.31 8.28 -13.65
N ALA A 93 -12.78 8.72 -12.50
CA ALA A 93 -11.71 9.69 -12.45
C ALA A 93 -10.42 9.12 -13.09
N THR A 94 -10.14 7.81 -12.89
CA THR A 94 -9.02 7.13 -13.55
C THR A 94 -9.20 7.07 -15.07
N ALA A 95 -10.38 6.74 -15.57
CA ALA A 95 -10.66 6.77 -17.01
C ALA A 95 -10.48 8.18 -17.60
N LEU A 96 -10.90 9.21 -16.87
CA LEU A 96 -10.76 10.61 -17.28
C LEU A 96 -9.29 11.08 -17.30
N LEU A 97 -8.36 10.41 -16.61
CA LEU A 97 -6.91 10.67 -16.71
C LEU A 97 -6.34 10.39 -18.11
N PHE A 98 -7.10 9.79 -18.99
CA PHE A 98 -6.77 9.66 -20.42
C PHE A 98 -6.69 11.01 -21.15
N PHE A 99 -7.51 12.00 -20.77
CA PHE A 99 -7.67 13.26 -21.52
C PHE A 99 -6.59 14.33 -21.25
N PRO A 100 -6.09 14.55 -20.01
CA PRO A 100 -5.11 15.60 -19.77
C PRO A 100 -3.85 15.43 -20.60
N GLN A 101 -3.42 16.57 -21.24
CA GLN A 101 -2.24 16.68 -22.09
C GLN A 101 -1.21 17.63 -21.46
N GLN A 102 -0.10 17.82 -22.15
CA GLN A 102 0.96 18.75 -21.74
C GLN A 102 0.42 20.13 -21.36
N GLY A 103 0.86 20.68 -20.22
CA GLY A 103 0.41 21.95 -19.66
C GLY A 103 -0.90 21.88 -18.85
N GLN A 104 -1.69 20.80 -18.94
CA GLN A 104 -2.96 20.65 -18.22
C GLN A 104 -2.78 20.07 -16.81
N VAL A 105 -1.80 20.60 -16.08
CA VAL A 105 -1.34 20.12 -14.77
C VAL A 105 -2.48 20.07 -13.74
N LEU A 106 -3.25 21.17 -13.61
CA LEU A 106 -4.31 21.27 -12.61
C LEU A 106 -5.42 20.25 -12.86
N TRP A 107 -5.79 20.02 -14.12
CA TRP A 107 -6.80 19.03 -14.49
C TRP A 107 -6.35 17.61 -14.14
N ALA A 108 -5.12 17.23 -14.53
CA ALA A 108 -4.53 15.93 -14.22
C ALA A 108 -4.47 15.69 -12.71
N LEU A 109 -3.97 16.65 -11.92
CA LEU A 109 -3.87 16.54 -10.46
C LEU A 109 -5.23 16.45 -9.78
N THR A 110 -6.22 17.23 -10.24
CA THR A 110 -7.58 17.17 -9.67
C THR A 110 -8.20 15.80 -9.86
N LEU A 111 -8.11 15.22 -11.07
CA LEU A 111 -8.60 13.88 -11.35
C LEU A 111 -7.85 12.82 -10.53
N PHE A 112 -6.52 12.93 -10.44
CA PHE A 112 -5.71 12.02 -9.63
C PHE A 112 -6.09 12.08 -8.14
N ILE A 113 -6.23 13.28 -7.56
CA ILE A 113 -6.61 13.46 -6.15
C ILE A 113 -7.98 12.83 -5.90
N ILE A 114 -8.97 13.08 -6.77
CA ILE A 114 -10.30 12.48 -6.65
C ILE A 114 -10.23 10.95 -6.71
N ALA A 115 -9.51 10.41 -7.71
CA ALA A 115 -9.34 8.97 -7.87
C ALA A 115 -8.67 8.34 -6.65
N ASN A 116 -7.58 8.96 -6.15
CA ASN A 116 -6.79 8.42 -5.05
C ASN A 116 -7.52 8.50 -3.70
N ILE A 117 -8.25 9.58 -3.42
CA ILE A 117 -9.13 9.66 -2.23
C ILE A 117 -10.20 8.56 -2.29
N ALA A 118 -10.86 8.42 -3.44
CA ALA A 118 -11.90 7.42 -3.62
C ALA A 118 -11.36 5.99 -3.50
N PHE A 119 -10.18 5.71 -4.06
CA PHE A 119 -9.46 4.43 -3.90
C PHE A 119 -9.21 4.10 -2.42
N GLU A 120 -8.61 5.03 -1.69
CA GLU A 120 -8.26 4.84 -0.28
C GLU A 120 -9.51 4.60 0.59
N LEU A 121 -10.56 5.37 0.38
CA LEU A 121 -11.83 5.19 1.08
C LEU A 121 -12.48 3.84 0.76
N GLY A 122 -12.48 3.43 -0.51
CA GLY A 122 -12.96 2.10 -0.92
C GLY A 122 -12.21 0.97 -0.19
N THR A 123 -10.89 1.12 -0.05
CA THR A 123 -10.02 0.17 0.65
C THR A 123 -10.33 0.09 2.15
N VAL A 124 -10.63 1.22 2.82
CA VAL A 124 -11.07 1.22 4.24
C VAL A 124 -12.28 0.31 4.44
N PHE A 125 -13.31 0.49 3.61
CA PHE A 125 -14.54 -0.28 3.71
C PHE A 125 -14.36 -1.74 3.27
N CYS A 126 -13.53 -2.00 2.28
CA CYS A 126 -13.15 -3.36 1.88
C CYS A 126 -12.48 -4.11 3.05
N ASN A 127 -11.49 -3.49 3.69
CA ASN A 127 -10.78 -4.08 4.81
C ASN A 127 -11.71 -4.43 5.99
N ALA A 128 -12.73 -3.61 6.26
CA ALA A 128 -13.67 -3.83 7.34
C ALA A 128 -14.54 -5.10 7.17
N TYR A 129 -14.65 -5.65 5.95
CA TYR A 129 -15.35 -6.92 5.72
C TYR A 129 -14.59 -8.14 6.26
N LEU A 130 -13.27 -8.10 6.36
CA LEU A 130 -12.43 -9.25 6.68
C LEU A 130 -12.90 -10.00 7.94
N ALA A 131 -13.20 -9.27 9.03
CA ALA A 131 -13.66 -9.86 10.29
C ALA A 131 -15.07 -10.45 10.24
N GLU A 132 -15.86 -10.15 9.21
CA GLU A 132 -17.19 -10.72 9.02
C GLU A 132 -17.16 -11.93 8.09
N LEU A 133 -16.22 -11.94 7.14
CA LEU A 133 -16.09 -12.98 6.13
C LEU A 133 -15.33 -14.21 6.62
N SER A 134 -14.40 -14.02 7.57
CA SER A 134 -13.54 -15.10 8.06
C SER A 134 -13.70 -15.35 9.53
N SER A 135 -13.56 -16.62 9.92
CA SER A 135 -13.40 -17.03 11.33
C SER A 135 -12.03 -16.56 11.87
N GLU A 136 -11.89 -16.50 13.19
CA GLU A 136 -10.62 -16.09 13.81
C GLU A 136 -9.46 -17.04 13.47
N GLU A 137 -9.76 -18.33 13.27
CA GLU A 137 -8.80 -19.37 12.95
C GLU A 137 -8.25 -19.26 11.52
N ARG A 138 -8.96 -18.57 10.61
CA ARG A 138 -8.61 -18.50 9.17
C ARG A 138 -8.35 -17.09 8.67
N ILE A 139 -8.45 -16.09 9.52
CA ILE A 139 -8.39 -14.68 9.10
C ILE A 139 -7.02 -14.29 8.51
N GLY A 140 -5.94 -14.91 9.00
CA GLY A 140 -4.60 -14.70 8.46
C GLY A 140 -4.45 -15.24 7.05
N LYS A 141 -4.90 -16.49 6.83
CA LYS A 141 -4.93 -17.12 5.51
C LYS A 141 -5.75 -16.29 4.51
N VAL A 142 -6.93 -15.85 4.89
CA VAL A 142 -7.82 -15.05 4.03
C VAL A 142 -7.20 -13.69 3.71
N SER A 143 -6.61 -13.02 4.71
CA SER A 143 -5.91 -11.74 4.50
C SER A 143 -4.69 -11.89 3.62
N GLY A 144 -3.85 -12.90 3.88
CA GLY A 144 -2.65 -13.19 3.10
C GLY A 144 -2.94 -13.54 1.66
N MET A 145 -3.98 -14.37 1.42
CA MET A 145 -4.46 -14.71 0.08
C MET A 145 -4.90 -13.46 -0.71
N ALA A 146 -5.67 -12.57 -0.09
CA ALA A 146 -6.15 -11.37 -0.76
C ALA A 146 -5.00 -10.41 -1.08
N TRP A 147 -4.04 -10.20 -0.17
CA TRP A 147 -2.83 -9.43 -0.44
C TRP A 147 -1.98 -10.06 -1.56
N GLY A 148 -1.79 -11.39 -1.53
CA GLY A 148 -1.09 -12.11 -2.59
C GLY A 148 -1.76 -11.93 -3.94
N LEU A 149 -3.09 -12.04 -4.01
CA LEU A 149 -3.86 -11.77 -5.23
C LEU A 149 -3.72 -10.30 -5.67
N GLY A 150 -3.67 -9.35 -4.74
CA GLY A 150 -3.42 -7.94 -5.05
C GLY A 150 -2.08 -7.76 -5.78
N TYR A 151 -0.99 -8.34 -5.28
CA TYR A 151 0.30 -8.27 -5.95
C TYR A 151 0.27 -8.92 -7.34
N VAL A 152 -0.41 -10.07 -7.50
CA VAL A 152 -0.60 -10.69 -8.81
C VAL A 152 -1.40 -9.79 -9.74
N GLY A 153 -2.49 -9.20 -9.27
CA GLY A 153 -3.34 -8.30 -10.05
C GLY A 153 -2.59 -7.05 -10.53
N GLY A 154 -1.83 -6.41 -9.64
CA GLY A 154 -1.00 -5.27 -9.99
C GLY A 154 0.08 -5.60 -11.02
N LEU A 155 0.78 -6.73 -10.82
CA LEU A 155 1.81 -7.19 -11.75
C LEU A 155 1.24 -7.58 -13.12
N MET A 156 0.13 -8.30 -13.17
CA MET A 156 -0.53 -8.66 -14.44
C MET A 156 -0.98 -7.42 -15.20
N ALA A 157 -1.62 -6.47 -14.51
CA ALA A 157 -2.03 -5.21 -15.14
C ALA A 157 -0.82 -4.42 -15.67
N LEU A 158 0.29 -4.38 -14.92
CA LEU A 158 1.53 -3.75 -15.34
C LEU A 158 2.12 -4.40 -16.59
N VAL A 159 2.23 -5.72 -16.62
CA VAL A 159 2.74 -6.47 -17.78
C VAL A 159 1.86 -6.21 -19.02
N LEU A 160 0.53 -6.26 -18.86
CA LEU A 160 -0.39 -5.97 -19.96
C LEU A 160 -0.22 -4.52 -20.47
N ALA A 161 -0.08 -3.54 -19.56
CA ALA A 161 0.16 -2.16 -19.92
C ALA A 161 1.48 -1.99 -20.68
N LEU A 162 2.57 -2.60 -20.20
CA LEU A 162 3.89 -2.52 -20.84
C LEU A 162 3.88 -3.17 -22.23
N VAL A 163 3.38 -4.38 -22.35
CA VAL A 163 3.42 -5.15 -23.59
C VAL A 163 2.50 -4.58 -24.65
N PHE A 164 1.27 -4.18 -24.28
CA PHE A 164 0.26 -3.80 -25.28
C PHE A 164 0.13 -2.30 -25.51
N PHE A 165 0.65 -1.45 -24.62
CA PHE A 165 0.50 0.00 -24.74
C PHE A 165 1.83 0.76 -24.74
N VAL A 166 2.81 0.42 -23.88
CA VAL A 166 3.98 1.28 -23.63
C VAL A 166 5.18 0.88 -24.45
N GLN A 167 5.52 -0.43 -24.51
CA GLN A 167 6.75 -0.94 -25.16
C GLN A 167 6.51 -1.46 -26.59
N THR A 168 5.47 -1.01 -27.25
CA THR A 168 5.13 -1.43 -28.61
C THR A 168 5.08 -0.22 -29.55
N GLU A 169 5.57 -0.40 -30.78
CA GLU A 169 5.43 0.60 -31.84
C GLU A 169 4.00 0.70 -32.37
N GLN A 170 3.22 -0.36 -32.19
CA GLN A 170 1.81 -0.43 -32.59
C GLN A 170 0.93 -0.75 -31.38
N PRO A 171 0.57 0.24 -30.57
CA PRO A 171 -0.29 0.05 -29.43
C PRO A 171 -1.64 -0.56 -29.83
N ILE A 172 -2.17 -1.44 -28.94
CA ILE A 172 -3.47 -2.08 -29.16
C ILE A 172 -4.57 -1.01 -29.34
N LEU A 173 -5.61 -1.35 -30.09
CA LEU A 173 -6.75 -0.49 -30.41
C LEU A 173 -6.39 0.79 -31.22
N GLY A 174 -5.18 0.88 -31.79
CA GLY A 174 -4.79 1.98 -32.66
C GLY A 174 -4.46 3.29 -31.94
N PHE A 175 -4.17 3.23 -30.63
CA PHE A 175 -3.67 4.40 -29.90
C PHE A 175 -2.31 4.84 -30.45
N SER A 176 -2.12 6.16 -30.60
CA SER A 176 -0.88 6.73 -31.09
C SER A 176 0.21 6.76 -30.02
N THR A 177 1.45 6.63 -30.42
CA THR A 177 2.61 6.91 -29.55
C THR A 177 2.89 8.41 -29.43
N GLU A 178 2.30 9.23 -30.32
CA GLU A 178 2.44 10.67 -30.27
C GLU A 178 1.78 11.29 -29.05
N ASN A 179 2.43 12.27 -28.45
CA ASN A 179 1.97 12.96 -27.24
C ASN A 179 1.63 12.02 -26.07
N GLY A 180 2.17 10.78 -26.07
CA GLY A 180 1.94 9.80 -25.01
C GLY A 180 0.49 9.32 -24.88
N GLU A 181 -0.28 9.30 -25.98
CA GLU A 181 -1.66 8.80 -25.95
C GLU A 181 -1.72 7.34 -25.52
N ASN A 182 -0.80 6.51 -26.01
CA ASN A 182 -0.65 5.11 -25.60
C ASN A 182 -0.40 4.96 -24.09
N ILE A 183 0.40 5.85 -23.50
CA ILE A 183 0.67 5.85 -22.07
C ILE A 183 -0.59 6.28 -21.29
N ARG A 184 -1.28 7.33 -21.75
CA ARG A 184 -2.55 7.78 -21.16
C ARG A 184 -3.64 6.72 -21.27
N ALA A 185 -3.65 5.91 -22.34
CA ALA A 185 -4.58 4.81 -22.55
C ALA A 185 -4.43 3.68 -21.51
N THR A 186 -3.28 3.56 -20.84
CA THR A 186 -3.14 2.62 -19.71
C THR A 186 -4.10 2.93 -18.56
N ASN A 187 -4.56 4.19 -18.41
CA ASN A 187 -5.58 4.54 -17.41
C ASN A 187 -6.95 3.96 -17.76
N LEU A 188 -7.27 3.79 -19.06
CA LEU A 188 -8.49 3.10 -19.49
C LEU A 188 -8.42 1.61 -19.17
N LEU A 189 -7.24 0.99 -19.36
CA LEU A 189 -7.00 -0.39 -18.93
C LEU A 189 -7.23 -0.53 -17.41
N VAL A 190 -6.63 0.36 -16.60
CA VAL A 190 -6.80 0.35 -15.13
C VAL A 190 -8.25 0.52 -14.73
N ALA A 191 -8.96 1.47 -15.33
CA ALA A 191 -10.36 1.73 -15.04
C ALA A 191 -11.24 0.50 -15.36
N LEU A 192 -11.05 -0.09 -16.54
CA LEU A 192 -11.76 -1.33 -16.95
C LEU A 192 -11.41 -2.50 -16.04
N TRP A 193 -10.13 -2.68 -15.73
CA TRP A 193 -9.64 -3.73 -14.82
C TRP A 193 -10.28 -3.61 -13.45
N PHE A 194 -10.24 -2.41 -12.85
CA PHE A 194 -10.81 -2.19 -11.53
C PHE A 194 -12.33 -2.40 -11.55
N LEU A 195 -13.03 -1.87 -12.57
CA LEU A 195 -14.47 -2.05 -12.71
C LEU A 195 -14.84 -3.54 -12.78
N VAL A 196 -14.24 -4.29 -13.71
CA VAL A 196 -14.61 -5.69 -13.98
C VAL A 196 -14.30 -6.59 -12.79
N PHE A 197 -13.07 -6.53 -12.27
CA PHE A 197 -12.63 -7.43 -11.21
C PHE A 197 -13.13 -7.04 -9.81
N SER A 198 -13.69 -5.82 -9.64
CA SER A 198 -14.40 -5.46 -8.41
C SER A 198 -15.87 -5.88 -8.40
N LEU A 199 -16.49 -6.19 -9.54
CA LEU A 199 -17.92 -6.59 -9.60
C LEU A 199 -18.28 -7.73 -8.64
N PRO A 200 -17.48 -8.79 -8.47
CA PRO A 200 -17.80 -9.90 -7.59
C PRO A 200 -18.19 -9.49 -6.17
N ILE A 201 -17.50 -8.53 -5.55
CA ILE A 201 -17.80 -8.11 -4.18
C ILE A 201 -19.18 -7.44 -4.10
N PHE A 202 -19.58 -6.71 -5.14
CA PHE A 202 -20.89 -6.04 -5.18
C PHE A 202 -22.03 -6.99 -5.53
N ILE A 203 -21.76 -8.12 -6.17
CA ILE A 203 -22.79 -9.11 -6.53
C ILE A 203 -23.01 -10.09 -5.36
N TRP A 204 -21.94 -10.66 -4.80
CA TRP A 204 -22.05 -11.81 -3.90
C TRP A 204 -21.96 -11.49 -2.42
N ILE A 205 -21.41 -10.34 -2.02
CA ILE A 205 -21.46 -9.93 -0.60
C ILE A 205 -22.73 -9.16 -0.34
N LYS A 206 -23.53 -9.67 0.61
CA LYS A 206 -24.79 -9.04 1.03
C LYS A 206 -24.54 -8.20 2.27
N ASP A 207 -24.89 -6.91 2.22
CA ASP A 207 -24.83 -6.04 3.39
C ASP A 207 -25.91 -6.41 4.42
N LYS A 208 -25.63 -6.14 5.68
CA LYS A 208 -26.68 -6.20 6.71
C LYS A 208 -27.63 -5.02 6.46
N HIS A 209 -28.84 -5.30 6.00
CA HIS A 209 -29.87 -4.28 5.88
C HIS A 209 -30.24 -3.74 7.26
N ASN A 210 -29.85 -2.53 7.55
CA ASN A 210 -30.41 -1.78 8.66
C ASN A 210 -31.72 -1.16 8.17
N THR A 211 -32.86 -1.73 8.58
CA THR A 211 -34.21 -1.32 8.13
C THR A 211 -34.64 0.02 8.72
N ALA A 212 -33.91 0.60 9.65
CA ALA A 212 -34.24 1.90 10.24
C ALA A 212 -33.84 3.03 9.28
N LYS A 213 -34.83 3.66 8.66
CA LYS A 213 -34.68 4.92 7.90
C LYS A 213 -34.32 6.06 8.87
N LYS A 214 -33.06 6.15 9.28
CA LYS A 214 -32.60 7.32 10.04
C LYS A 214 -32.31 8.46 9.08
N SER A 215 -32.71 9.68 9.46
CA SER A 215 -32.34 10.89 8.72
C SER A 215 -30.82 11.01 8.61
N LEU A 216 -30.27 11.35 7.44
CA LEU A 216 -28.83 11.53 7.20
C LEU A 216 -28.23 12.52 8.19
N SER A 217 -28.90 13.63 8.46
CA SER A 217 -28.46 14.64 9.44
C SER A 217 -28.29 14.06 10.85
N LEU A 218 -29.22 13.24 11.30
CA LEU A 218 -29.15 12.58 12.61
C LEU A 218 -28.03 11.54 12.66
N VAL A 219 -27.84 10.79 11.56
CA VAL A 219 -26.75 9.82 11.43
C VAL A 219 -25.39 10.51 11.52
N VAL A 220 -25.18 11.59 10.77
CA VAL A 220 -23.94 12.37 10.80
C VAL A 220 -23.68 12.92 12.21
N LYS A 221 -24.68 13.56 12.85
CA LYS A 221 -24.55 14.09 14.22
C LYS A 221 -24.18 13.01 15.22
N ASN A 222 -24.85 11.84 15.16
CA ASN A 222 -24.58 10.71 16.04
C ASN A 222 -23.20 10.12 15.77
N SER A 223 -22.74 10.06 14.52
CA SER A 223 -21.43 9.55 14.16
C SER A 223 -20.31 10.43 14.70
N PHE A 224 -20.45 11.76 14.66
CA PHE A 224 -19.51 12.68 15.31
C PHE A 224 -19.50 12.54 16.83
N ALA A 225 -20.68 12.36 17.44
CA ALA A 225 -20.78 12.12 18.88
C ALA A 225 -20.10 10.80 19.27
N ASN A 226 -20.35 9.73 18.51
CA ASN A 226 -19.71 8.43 18.72
C ASN A 226 -18.19 8.50 18.54
N LEU A 227 -17.68 9.17 17.50
CA LEU A 227 -16.24 9.42 17.33
C LEU A 227 -15.63 10.13 18.52
N LYS A 228 -16.27 11.21 19.00
CA LYS A 228 -15.82 11.95 20.19
C LYS A 228 -15.81 11.03 21.43
N THR A 229 -16.79 10.17 21.57
CA THR A 229 -16.88 9.17 22.65
C THR A 229 -15.78 8.15 22.49
N THR A 230 -15.57 7.58 21.29
CA THR A 230 -14.50 6.60 21.03
C THR A 230 -13.12 7.21 21.30
N PHE A 231 -12.89 8.48 20.95
CA PHE A 231 -11.65 9.19 21.31
C PHE A 231 -11.48 9.33 22.84
N LYS A 232 -12.54 9.65 23.57
CA LYS A 232 -12.49 9.73 25.05
C LYS A 232 -12.30 8.36 25.68
N GLU A 233 -12.89 7.31 25.09
CA GLU A 233 -12.82 5.93 25.54
C GLU A 233 -11.62 5.16 24.95
N LEU A 234 -10.70 5.85 24.23
CA LEU A 234 -9.54 5.21 23.61
C LEU A 234 -8.69 4.43 24.62
N SER A 235 -8.70 4.88 25.88
CA SER A 235 -8.11 4.14 27.01
C SER A 235 -8.75 2.78 27.26
N SER A 236 -10.04 2.62 26.97
CA SER A 236 -10.78 1.35 27.08
C SER A 236 -10.41 0.38 25.96
N TYR A 237 -9.97 0.91 24.80
CA TYR A 237 -9.45 0.16 23.66
C TYR A 237 -7.93 0.11 23.62
N ARG A 238 -7.32 -0.04 24.80
CA ARG A 238 -5.87 0.07 25.00
C ARG A 238 -5.04 -0.76 24.03
N LYS A 239 -5.45 -1.99 23.72
CA LYS A 239 -4.75 -2.86 22.76
C LYS A 239 -4.79 -2.28 21.34
N ILE A 240 -5.94 -1.79 20.88
CA ILE A 240 -6.08 -1.19 19.54
C ILE A 240 -5.22 0.07 19.46
N PHE A 241 -5.30 0.93 20.45
CA PHE A 241 -4.53 2.18 20.48
C PHE A 241 -3.02 1.92 20.40
N HIS A 242 -2.49 1.01 21.23
CA HIS A 242 -1.06 0.67 21.20
C HIS A 242 -0.66 0.01 19.87
N PHE A 243 -1.54 -0.79 19.28
CA PHE A 243 -1.30 -1.36 17.95
C PHE A 243 -1.23 -0.27 16.88
N LEU A 244 -2.17 0.66 16.87
CA LEU A 244 -2.18 1.77 15.93
C LEU A 244 -0.93 2.64 16.06
N LEU A 245 -0.46 2.91 17.29
CA LEU A 245 0.80 3.61 17.54
C LEU A 245 2.02 2.83 17.02
N ALA A 246 2.09 1.53 17.31
CA ALA A 246 3.17 0.69 16.79
C ALA A 246 3.18 0.68 15.26
N ARG A 247 1.98 0.51 14.67
CA ARG A 247 1.78 0.51 13.22
C ARG A 247 2.16 1.83 12.57
N LEU A 248 1.80 2.93 13.17
CA LEU A 248 2.16 4.27 12.70
C LEU A 248 3.68 4.35 12.47
N VAL A 249 4.49 3.85 13.39
CA VAL A 249 5.94 3.92 13.30
C VAL A 249 6.54 2.93 12.31
N TYR A 250 6.17 1.62 12.41
CA TYR A 250 6.78 0.64 11.49
C TYR A 250 6.26 0.74 10.06
N ASN A 251 5.03 1.25 9.85
CA ASN A 251 4.49 1.49 8.52
C ASN A 251 5.19 2.67 7.84
N ASP A 252 5.60 3.66 8.61
CA ASP A 252 6.39 4.80 8.13
C ASP A 252 7.77 4.34 7.63
N ALA A 253 8.42 3.43 8.37
CA ALA A 253 9.63 2.77 7.91
C ALA A 253 9.41 1.99 6.61
N LEU A 254 8.28 1.26 6.50
CA LEU A 254 7.95 0.49 5.32
C LEU A 254 7.69 1.37 4.09
N ILE A 255 6.96 2.47 4.25
CA ILE A 255 6.75 3.46 3.17
C ILE A 255 8.09 4.06 2.73
N THR A 256 8.97 4.39 3.67
CA THR A 256 10.27 4.99 3.39
C THR A 256 11.18 4.04 2.60
N ILE A 257 11.19 2.75 2.95
CA ILE A 257 12.02 1.76 2.24
C ILE A 257 11.57 1.59 0.78
N PHE A 258 10.25 1.63 0.52
CA PHE A 258 9.74 1.59 -0.85
C PHE A 258 9.97 2.89 -1.62
N ALA A 259 9.93 4.04 -0.96
CA ALA A 259 10.17 5.34 -1.59
C ALA A 259 11.65 5.54 -1.98
N PHE A 260 12.58 5.10 -1.15
CA PHE A 260 14.01 5.37 -1.33
C PHE A 260 14.84 4.15 -1.74
N GLY A 261 14.32 2.93 -1.65
CA GLY A 261 15.05 1.71 -1.98
C GLY A 261 15.57 1.67 -3.43
N GLY A 262 14.76 2.13 -4.39
CA GLY A 262 15.18 2.24 -5.80
C GLY A 262 16.25 3.33 -6.01
N ILE A 263 16.11 4.47 -5.34
CA ILE A 263 17.11 5.56 -5.40
C ILE A 263 18.43 5.07 -4.81
N TYR A 264 18.41 4.43 -3.65
CA TYR A 264 19.60 3.84 -3.02
C TYR A 264 20.27 2.78 -3.91
N ALA A 265 19.48 1.90 -4.54
CA ALA A 265 19.97 0.91 -5.48
C ALA A 265 20.69 1.56 -6.68
N ALA A 266 20.12 2.64 -7.24
CA ALA A 266 20.72 3.36 -8.36
C ALA A 266 22.01 4.09 -7.98
N THR A 267 21.97 4.88 -6.91
CA THR A 267 23.01 5.87 -6.61
C THR A 267 24.13 5.31 -5.76
N THR A 268 23.81 4.42 -4.79
CA THR A 268 24.81 3.86 -3.84
C THR A 268 25.31 2.48 -4.28
N ILE A 269 24.42 1.61 -4.76
CA ILE A 269 24.80 0.24 -5.18
C ILE A 269 25.23 0.21 -6.66
N GLY A 270 24.80 1.19 -7.47
CA GLY A 270 25.15 1.26 -8.89
C GLY A 270 24.29 0.35 -9.77
N PHE A 271 23.01 0.17 -9.45
CA PHE A 271 22.09 -0.56 -10.32
C PHE A 271 21.83 0.23 -11.61
N SER A 272 21.79 -0.49 -12.75
CA SER A 272 21.31 0.06 -14.01
C SER A 272 19.79 0.29 -13.96
N PHE A 273 19.28 1.05 -14.93
CA PHE A 273 17.84 1.27 -15.05
C PHE A 273 17.06 -0.04 -15.22
N GLU A 274 17.61 -1.00 -15.95
CA GLU A 274 17.03 -2.33 -16.14
C GLU A 274 17.01 -3.12 -14.84
N GLU A 275 18.11 -3.09 -14.06
CA GLU A 275 18.19 -3.74 -12.74
C GLU A 275 17.15 -3.15 -11.76
N ILE A 276 16.84 -1.85 -11.84
CA ILE A 276 15.80 -1.21 -11.01
C ILE A 276 14.40 -1.70 -11.39
N ILE A 277 14.11 -1.87 -12.69
CA ILE A 277 12.84 -2.45 -13.13
C ILE A 277 12.69 -3.88 -12.61
N ILE A 278 13.74 -4.69 -12.76
CA ILE A 278 13.76 -6.07 -12.24
C ILE A 278 13.58 -6.07 -10.72
N LEU A 279 14.23 -5.15 -10.01
CA LEU A 279 14.06 -4.97 -8.57
C LEU A 279 12.58 -4.75 -8.19
N GLY A 280 11.89 -3.87 -8.89
CA GLY A 280 10.46 -3.63 -8.68
C GLY A 280 9.62 -4.89 -8.86
N ILE A 281 9.89 -5.67 -9.92
CA ILE A 281 9.20 -6.94 -10.20
C ILE A 281 9.48 -7.95 -9.08
N VAL A 282 10.76 -8.14 -8.71
CA VAL A 282 11.18 -9.08 -7.66
C VAL A 282 10.54 -8.73 -6.32
N LEU A 283 10.54 -7.44 -5.94
CA LEU A 283 9.88 -6.98 -4.70
C LEU A 283 8.39 -7.34 -4.69
N ASN A 284 7.67 -7.12 -5.78
CA ASN A 284 6.23 -7.45 -5.87
C ASN A 284 5.98 -8.96 -5.83
N VAL A 285 6.74 -9.75 -6.58
CA VAL A 285 6.62 -11.21 -6.60
C VAL A 285 6.89 -11.80 -5.21
N MET A 286 7.99 -11.37 -4.58
CA MET A 286 8.35 -11.87 -3.25
C MET A 286 7.35 -11.41 -2.17
N ALA A 287 6.78 -10.21 -2.29
CA ALA A 287 5.74 -9.74 -1.38
C ALA A 287 4.44 -10.56 -1.52
N GLY A 288 4.07 -10.93 -2.75
CA GLY A 288 2.95 -11.83 -3.01
C GLY A 288 3.16 -13.22 -2.40
N ILE A 289 4.33 -13.82 -2.63
CA ILE A 289 4.72 -15.12 -2.05
C ILE A 289 4.71 -15.04 -0.53
N GLY A 290 5.34 -14.01 0.04
CA GLY A 290 5.38 -13.78 1.47
C GLY A 290 4.00 -13.66 2.09
N ALA A 291 3.14 -12.81 1.53
CA ALA A 291 1.78 -12.63 2.02
C ALA A 291 0.98 -13.94 2.02
N PHE A 292 1.11 -14.74 0.95
CA PHE A 292 0.43 -16.02 0.84
C PHE A 292 0.95 -17.05 1.87
N VAL A 293 2.26 -17.27 1.92
CA VAL A 293 2.89 -18.27 2.82
C VAL A 293 2.67 -17.90 4.28
N PHE A 294 2.95 -16.66 4.65
CA PHE A 294 2.80 -16.21 6.04
C PHE A 294 1.34 -16.03 6.47
N GLY A 295 0.39 -15.90 5.53
CA GLY A 295 -1.03 -15.95 5.82
C GLY A 295 -1.44 -17.29 6.46
N TYR A 296 -0.90 -18.42 5.98
CA TYR A 296 -1.10 -19.73 6.62
C TYR A 296 -0.38 -19.84 7.98
N LEU A 297 0.85 -19.34 8.06
CA LEU A 297 1.60 -19.34 9.30
C LEU A 297 0.94 -18.47 10.37
N GLU A 298 0.30 -17.39 9.97
CA GLU A 298 -0.41 -16.47 10.86
C GLU A 298 -1.53 -17.15 11.63
N ASP A 299 -2.31 -18.02 10.97
CA ASP A 299 -3.41 -18.72 11.62
C ASP A 299 -2.94 -19.68 12.71
N SER A 300 -1.72 -20.24 12.57
CA SER A 300 -1.14 -21.14 13.58
C SER A 300 -0.31 -20.42 14.66
N LYS A 301 0.38 -19.33 14.30
CA LYS A 301 1.32 -18.64 15.18
C LYS A 301 0.77 -17.33 15.76
N GLY A 302 -0.31 -16.80 15.17
CA GLY A 302 -0.96 -15.53 15.52
C GLY A 302 -0.37 -14.32 14.81
N SER A 303 -1.23 -13.34 14.46
CA SER A 303 -0.88 -12.13 13.74
C SER A 303 0.27 -11.34 14.36
N LYS A 304 0.25 -11.19 15.71
CA LYS A 304 1.29 -10.45 16.43
C LYS A 304 2.70 -11.00 16.17
N LYS A 305 2.86 -12.34 16.19
CA LYS A 305 4.16 -12.97 15.95
C LYS A 305 4.63 -12.75 14.51
N VAL A 306 3.72 -12.88 13.53
CA VAL A 306 4.04 -12.65 12.12
C VAL A 306 4.48 -11.21 11.87
N ILE A 307 3.79 -10.22 12.47
CA ILE A 307 4.19 -8.81 12.40
C ILE A 307 5.59 -8.62 13.01
N LEU A 308 5.85 -9.18 14.20
CA LEU A 308 7.16 -9.06 14.86
C LEU A 308 8.27 -9.71 14.02
N TRP A 309 8.05 -10.91 13.47
CA TRP A 309 9.01 -11.56 12.57
C TRP A 309 9.26 -10.71 11.33
N SER A 310 8.20 -10.20 10.69
CA SER A 310 8.34 -9.34 9.51
C SER A 310 9.21 -8.12 9.81
N ILE A 311 8.98 -7.44 10.94
CA ILE A 311 9.78 -6.27 11.33
C ILE A 311 11.25 -6.66 11.55
N VAL A 312 11.53 -7.79 12.22
CA VAL A 312 12.90 -8.27 12.45
C VAL A 312 13.61 -8.56 11.13
N PHE A 313 12.98 -9.27 10.20
CA PHE A 313 13.59 -9.56 8.91
C PHE A 313 13.74 -8.32 8.02
N LEU A 314 12.84 -7.34 8.12
CA LEU A 314 12.99 -6.04 7.46
C LEU A 314 14.16 -5.24 8.07
N MET A 315 14.39 -5.31 9.38
CA MET A 315 15.58 -4.73 10.02
C MET A 315 16.87 -5.41 9.54
N ILE A 316 16.86 -6.75 9.42
CA ILE A 316 18.00 -7.51 8.87
C ILE A 316 18.27 -7.09 7.42
N ALA A 317 17.22 -6.94 6.61
CA ALA A 317 17.35 -6.47 5.24
C ALA A 317 17.95 -5.05 5.16
N CYS A 318 17.52 -4.13 6.02
CA CYS A 318 18.11 -2.80 6.13
C CYS A 318 19.58 -2.85 6.52
N LEU A 319 19.95 -3.74 7.44
CA LEU A 319 21.35 -3.92 7.86
C LEU A 319 22.20 -4.48 6.72
N ILE A 320 21.70 -5.48 5.98
CA ILE A 320 22.40 -6.02 4.81
C ILE A 320 22.57 -4.93 3.75
N ALA A 321 21.50 -4.16 3.45
CA ALA A 321 21.59 -3.06 2.48
C ALA A 321 22.59 -1.97 2.93
N PHE A 322 22.61 -1.65 4.22
CA PHE A 322 23.55 -0.69 4.80
C PHE A 322 25.02 -1.14 4.67
N LEU A 323 25.28 -2.42 4.93
CA LEU A 323 26.63 -2.98 4.88
C LEU A 323 27.09 -3.36 3.46
N ALA A 324 26.19 -3.51 2.51
CA ALA A 324 26.45 -4.02 1.17
C ALA A 324 27.58 -3.29 0.42
N PRO A 325 27.72 -1.95 0.48
CA PRO A 325 28.81 -1.26 -0.21
C PRO A 325 30.19 -1.58 0.39
N GLU A 326 30.29 -1.68 1.70
CA GLU A 326 31.57 -1.75 2.43
C GLU A 326 32.01 -3.18 2.75
N LEU A 327 31.04 -4.09 2.91
CA LEU A 327 31.31 -5.44 3.43
C LEU A 327 32.25 -6.26 2.55
N PRO A 328 32.17 -6.24 1.20
CA PRO A 328 33.13 -6.95 0.36
C PRO A 328 34.58 -6.46 0.54
N GLY A 329 34.76 -5.13 0.59
CA GLY A 329 36.09 -4.53 0.84
C GLY A 329 36.65 -4.86 2.22
N LEU A 330 35.84 -4.83 3.27
CA LEU A 330 36.22 -5.21 4.61
C LEU A 330 36.61 -6.70 4.69
N PHE A 331 35.86 -7.57 4.03
CA PHE A 331 36.12 -8.99 3.99
C PHE A 331 37.44 -9.29 3.26
N GLN A 332 37.70 -8.57 2.15
CA GLN A 332 38.93 -8.63 1.39
C GLN A 332 40.14 -8.21 2.26
N PHE A 333 39.98 -7.16 3.05
CA PHE A 333 41.01 -6.68 3.96
C PHE A 333 41.35 -7.71 5.05
N ILE A 334 40.32 -8.37 5.63
CA ILE A 334 40.52 -9.32 6.76
C ILE A 334 41.07 -10.67 6.29
N PHE A 335 40.58 -11.21 5.16
CA PHE A 335 40.86 -12.60 4.74
C PHE A 335 41.82 -12.71 3.53
N GLY A 336 42.24 -11.58 2.95
CA GLY A 336 43.09 -11.55 1.75
C GLY A 336 42.29 -11.75 0.44
N GLY A 337 42.74 -11.13 -0.64
CA GLY A 337 42.03 -11.01 -1.89
C GLY A 337 41.61 -12.28 -2.65
N ASN A 338 42.23 -13.43 -2.34
CA ASN A 338 41.96 -14.70 -3.02
C ASN A 338 40.84 -15.54 -2.37
N ALA A 339 40.25 -15.08 -1.27
CA ALA A 339 39.29 -15.86 -0.48
C ALA A 339 37.82 -15.46 -0.71
N ILE A 340 37.57 -14.43 -1.52
CA ILE A 340 36.20 -13.92 -1.72
C ILE A 340 35.59 -14.52 -2.98
N PRO A 341 34.47 -15.23 -2.88
CA PRO A 341 33.71 -15.67 -4.05
C PRO A 341 33.21 -14.47 -4.89
N ASP A 342 33.22 -14.57 -6.22
CA ASP A 342 32.76 -13.51 -7.13
C ASP A 342 31.34 -13.04 -6.88
N TRP A 343 30.48 -13.92 -6.35
CA TRP A 343 29.11 -13.59 -6.00
C TRP A 343 29.00 -12.68 -4.76
N PHE A 344 30.03 -12.58 -3.92
CA PHE A 344 30.02 -11.75 -2.70
C PHE A 344 30.42 -10.30 -3.03
N ASN A 345 29.53 -9.58 -3.67
CA ASN A 345 29.68 -8.18 -4.07
C ASN A 345 28.49 -7.33 -3.61
N ALA A 346 28.62 -6.00 -3.66
CA ALA A 346 27.61 -5.07 -3.20
C ALA A 346 26.24 -5.31 -3.85
N LYS A 347 26.19 -5.55 -5.16
CA LYS A 347 24.96 -5.78 -5.90
C LYS A 347 24.23 -7.04 -5.42
N ASN A 348 24.96 -8.16 -5.29
CA ASN A 348 24.36 -9.42 -4.88
C ASN A 348 23.90 -9.39 -3.41
N LEU A 349 24.63 -8.72 -2.53
CA LEU A 349 24.19 -8.48 -1.15
C LEU A 349 22.92 -7.64 -1.12
N PHE A 350 22.83 -6.61 -1.96
CA PHE A 350 21.61 -5.80 -2.05
C PHE A 350 20.44 -6.60 -2.63
N TRP A 351 20.66 -7.52 -3.59
CA TRP A 351 19.60 -8.43 -4.06
C TRP A 351 19.05 -9.32 -2.93
N VAL A 352 19.92 -9.81 -2.03
CA VAL A 352 19.46 -10.55 -0.84
C VAL A 352 18.60 -9.66 0.05
N ALA A 353 19.02 -8.42 0.31
CA ALA A 353 18.21 -7.46 1.06
C ALA A 353 16.85 -7.19 0.38
N ALA A 354 16.83 -7.00 -0.93
CA ALA A 354 15.62 -6.76 -1.71
C ALA A 354 14.64 -7.94 -1.64
N ILE A 355 15.12 -9.17 -1.77
CA ILE A 355 14.32 -10.38 -1.63
C ILE A 355 13.68 -10.43 -0.22
N LEU A 356 14.44 -10.14 0.84
CA LEU A 356 13.93 -10.09 2.21
C LEU A 356 12.90 -8.97 2.38
N ILE A 357 13.14 -7.77 1.82
CA ILE A 357 12.19 -6.64 1.85
C ILE A 357 10.88 -7.08 1.20
N GLY A 358 10.94 -7.64 -0.01
CA GLY A 358 9.75 -8.17 -0.68
C GLY A 358 9.04 -9.21 0.20
N LEU A 359 9.76 -10.29 0.56
CA LEU A 359 9.20 -11.46 1.26
C LEU A 359 8.51 -11.10 2.58
N PHE A 360 8.96 -10.09 3.30
CA PHE A 360 8.44 -9.71 4.62
C PHE A 360 7.56 -8.46 4.62
N SER A 361 7.52 -7.66 3.55
CA SER A 361 6.60 -6.53 3.44
C SER A 361 5.15 -6.97 3.26
N GLY A 362 4.89 -7.97 2.42
CA GLY A 362 3.57 -8.54 2.21
C GLY A 362 2.94 -9.09 3.51
N PRO A 363 3.63 -9.99 4.22
CA PRO A 363 3.17 -10.50 5.52
C PRO A 363 2.96 -9.40 6.56
N ASN A 364 3.83 -8.40 6.62
CA ASN A 364 3.67 -7.27 7.54
C ASN A 364 2.33 -6.56 7.33
N GLN A 365 1.97 -6.29 6.09
CA GLN A 365 0.74 -5.60 5.74
C GLN A 365 -0.49 -6.49 5.93
N SER A 366 -0.45 -7.75 5.48
CA SER A 366 -1.57 -8.68 5.60
C SER A 366 -1.88 -9.03 7.05
N ALA A 367 -0.84 -9.31 7.87
CA ALA A 367 -1.00 -9.62 9.28
C ALA A 367 -1.41 -8.39 10.11
N SER A 368 -0.99 -7.18 9.72
CA SER A 368 -1.47 -5.94 10.35
C SER A 368 -2.96 -5.74 10.12
N ARG A 369 -3.46 -6.03 8.91
CA ARG A 369 -4.89 -5.97 8.56
C ARG A 369 -5.70 -7.01 9.36
N SER A 370 -5.25 -8.24 9.41
CA SER A 370 -5.94 -9.31 10.15
C SER A 370 -5.85 -9.11 11.66
N TYR A 371 -4.74 -8.59 12.20
CA TYR A 371 -4.63 -8.26 13.61
C TYR A 371 -5.62 -7.15 14.01
N MET A 372 -5.75 -6.11 13.19
CA MET A 372 -6.77 -5.08 13.38
C MET A 372 -8.18 -5.68 13.36
N ALA A 373 -8.47 -6.57 12.41
CA ALA A 373 -9.77 -7.22 12.28
C ALA A 373 -10.12 -8.08 13.52
N ARG A 374 -9.12 -8.74 14.14
CA ARG A 374 -9.28 -9.52 15.39
C ARG A 374 -9.54 -8.64 16.59
N LEU A 375 -8.95 -7.46 16.65
CA LEU A 375 -9.08 -6.56 17.82
C LEU A 375 -10.37 -5.73 17.80
N THR A 376 -10.96 -5.54 16.61
CA THR A 376 -12.04 -4.57 16.42
C THR A 376 -13.40 -5.11 16.82
N PRO A 377 -14.16 -4.39 17.68
CA PRO A 377 -15.54 -4.75 18.03
C PRO A 377 -16.45 -4.77 16.80
N ALA A 378 -17.43 -5.68 16.80
CA ALA A 378 -18.32 -5.89 15.66
C ALA A 378 -19.12 -4.63 15.25
N GLU A 379 -19.49 -3.82 16.22
CA GLU A 379 -20.36 -2.64 16.08
C GLU A 379 -19.59 -1.42 15.53
N LYS A 380 -18.25 -1.40 15.66
CA LYS A 380 -17.38 -0.26 15.33
C LYS A 380 -16.32 -0.61 14.27
N ARG A 381 -16.57 -1.60 13.40
CA ARG A 381 -15.57 -2.11 12.46
C ARG A 381 -15.11 -1.06 11.48
N ASN A 382 -16.03 -0.36 10.83
CA ASN A 382 -15.66 0.64 9.82
C ASN A 382 -14.96 1.84 10.47
N GLU A 383 -15.41 2.27 11.65
CA GLU A 383 -14.78 3.34 12.42
C GLU A 383 -13.33 2.99 12.76
N PHE A 384 -13.07 1.80 13.30
CA PHE A 384 -11.71 1.38 13.66
C PHE A 384 -10.81 1.09 12.45
N PHE A 385 -11.35 0.60 11.33
CA PHE A 385 -10.60 0.54 10.08
C PHE A 385 -10.34 1.93 9.49
N GLY A 386 -11.17 2.93 9.77
CA GLY A 386 -10.88 4.33 9.53
C GLY A 386 -9.66 4.81 10.35
N PHE A 387 -9.57 4.48 11.65
CA PHE A 387 -8.38 4.75 12.46
C PHE A 387 -7.15 3.97 11.99
N TYR A 388 -7.34 2.77 11.48
CA TYR A 388 -6.26 1.99 10.86
C TYR A 388 -5.71 2.70 9.62
N ALA A 389 -6.56 3.23 8.74
CA ALA A 389 -6.14 4.04 7.60
C ALA A 389 -5.47 5.34 8.06
N PHE A 390 -6.05 6.04 9.05
CA PHE A 390 -5.45 7.20 9.68
C PHE A 390 -4.02 6.94 10.16
N SER A 391 -3.80 5.86 10.94
CA SER A 391 -2.48 5.49 11.43
C SER A 391 -1.47 5.16 10.34
N GLY A 392 -1.92 4.78 9.15
CA GLY A 392 -1.06 4.49 8.00
C GLY A 392 -0.70 5.71 7.15
N LYS A 393 -1.42 6.83 7.33
CA LYS A 393 -1.25 8.03 6.48
C LYS A 393 -0.78 9.25 7.24
N MET A 394 -1.11 9.36 8.52
CA MET A 394 -0.86 10.57 9.32
C MET A 394 0.62 10.95 9.40
N THR A 395 1.50 9.97 9.48
CA THR A 395 2.94 10.17 9.61
C THR A 395 3.74 9.74 8.39
N ALA A 396 3.07 9.38 7.29
CA ALA A 396 3.72 8.84 6.10
C ALA A 396 4.80 9.75 5.47
N PHE A 397 4.90 10.99 5.93
CA PHE A 397 5.95 11.95 5.55
C PHE A 397 7.15 11.94 6.49
N VAL A 398 7.03 11.45 7.75
CA VAL A 398 8.07 11.57 8.78
C VAL A 398 9.31 10.74 8.44
N GLY A 399 9.10 9.49 8.03
CA GLY A 399 10.19 8.62 7.61
C GLY A 399 10.98 9.18 6.41
N PRO A 400 10.32 9.51 5.28
CA PRO A 400 10.96 10.18 4.15
C PRO A 400 11.68 11.48 4.52
N PHE A 401 11.08 12.31 5.36
CA PHE A 401 11.69 13.56 5.81
C PHE A 401 12.97 13.31 6.61
N LEU A 402 12.92 12.41 7.60
CA LEU A 402 14.08 12.07 8.43
C LEU A 402 15.18 11.37 7.62
N PHE A 403 14.80 10.51 6.65
CA PHE A 403 15.74 9.89 5.71
C PHE A 403 16.52 10.96 4.92
N GLY A 404 15.80 11.91 4.31
CA GLY A 404 16.42 13.00 3.55
C GLY A 404 17.30 13.90 4.41
N LEU A 405 16.87 14.21 5.65
CA LEU A 405 17.63 15.01 6.59
C LEU A 405 18.93 14.31 7.00
N ALA A 406 18.88 13.03 7.34
CA ALA A 406 20.05 12.22 7.68
C ALA A 406 21.02 12.11 6.51
N THR A 407 20.51 11.83 5.30
CA THR A 407 21.30 11.78 4.06
C THR A 407 22.05 13.08 3.83
N ARG A 408 21.38 14.23 3.99
CA ARG A 408 22.00 15.55 3.81
C ARG A 408 23.04 15.86 4.89
N TYR A 409 22.75 15.51 6.15
CA TYR A 409 23.64 15.85 7.27
C TYR A 409 24.93 15.05 7.27
N PHE A 410 24.85 13.76 6.92
CA PHE A 410 26.00 12.84 6.88
C PHE A 410 26.61 12.68 5.49
N ASP A 411 26.07 13.34 4.47
CA ASP A 411 26.49 13.28 3.07
C ASP A 411 26.52 11.84 2.51
N THR A 412 25.65 10.98 3.02
CA THR A 412 25.53 9.58 2.54
C THR A 412 24.11 9.04 2.71
N GLN A 413 23.62 8.32 1.71
CA GLN A 413 22.31 7.68 1.77
C GLN A 413 22.27 6.51 2.77
N GLN A 414 23.41 5.93 3.12
CA GLN A 414 23.50 4.90 4.17
C GLN A 414 22.96 5.44 5.51
N ALA A 415 23.19 6.74 5.82
CA ALA A 415 22.63 7.36 7.02
C ALA A 415 21.09 7.36 7.03
N GLY A 416 20.46 7.47 5.85
CA GLY A 416 19.01 7.34 5.72
C GLY A 416 18.50 5.94 6.06
N LEU A 417 19.26 4.87 5.73
CA LEU A 417 18.91 3.49 6.12
C LEU A 417 18.92 3.28 7.64
N ILE A 418 19.80 4.00 8.38
CA ILE A 418 19.81 3.95 9.85
C ILE A 418 18.47 4.50 10.39
N VAL A 419 17.93 5.55 9.79
CA VAL A 419 16.61 6.09 10.17
C VAL A 419 15.52 5.03 10.00
N ILE A 420 15.49 4.34 8.86
CA ILE A 420 14.53 3.25 8.61
C ILE A 420 14.68 2.14 9.65
N PHE A 421 15.92 1.74 9.95
CA PHE A 421 16.20 0.73 10.98
C PHE A 421 15.70 1.16 12.36
N ILE A 422 15.92 2.41 12.76
CA ILE A 422 15.45 2.98 14.04
C ILE A 422 13.92 2.97 14.09
N LEU A 423 13.23 3.37 13.02
CA LEU A 423 11.78 3.36 12.96
C LEU A 423 11.24 1.92 13.10
N PHE A 424 11.82 0.94 12.41
CA PHE A 424 11.44 -0.47 12.60
C PHE A 424 11.73 -0.95 14.02
N PHE A 425 12.86 -0.59 14.61
CA PHE A 425 13.22 -0.96 15.97
C PHE A 425 12.24 -0.39 17.01
N VAL A 426 11.88 0.88 16.89
CA VAL A 426 10.87 1.53 17.76
C VAL A 426 9.52 0.86 17.56
N GLY A 427 9.09 0.64 16.31
CA GLY A 427 7.86 -0.07 15.99
C GLY A 427 7.83 -1.49 16.56
N TYR A 428 8.95 -2.23 16.48
CA TYR A 428 9.12 -3.55 17.11
C TYR A 428 8.93 -3.50 18.63
N LYS A 429 9.59 -2.54 19.30
CA LYS A 429 9.48 -2.38 20.75
C LYS A 429 8.06 -2.06 21.19
N LEU A 430 7.38 -1.18 20.46
CA LEU A 430 5.97 -0.85 20.72
C LEU A 430 5.07 -2.08 20.50
N MET A 431 5.25 -2.80 19.38
CA MET A 431 4.46 -4.00 19.06
C MET A 431 4.70 -5.15 20.05
N LYS A 432 5.92 -5.30 20.57
CA LYS A 432 6.26 -6.35 21.54
C LYS A 432 5.54 -6.16 22.88
N ARG A 433 5.30 -4.89 23.29
CA ARG A 433 4.63 -4.55 24.57
C ARG A 433 3.12 -4.84 24.57
N LEU A 434 2.50 -5.06 23.40
CA LEU A 434 1.11 -5.52 23.28
C LEU A 434 0.93 -6.95 23.76
#